data_eacd30f272812f6bedc245c6d35047d0
#
_entry.id   eacd30f272812f6bedc245c6d35047d0
#
_cell.length_a   1.000
_cell.length_b   1.000
_cell.length_c   1.000
_cell.angle_alpha   90.00
_cell.angle_beta   90.00
_cell.angle_gamma   90.00
#
_symmetry.space_group_name_H-M   'P 1'
#
loop_
_entity.id
_entity.type
_entity.pdbx_description
1 polymer ?
#
loop_
_entity_poly.entity_id
_entity_poly.type
_entity_poly.pdbx_seq_one_letter_code
_entity_poly.pdbx_strand_id
1 'polypeptide(L)'
;VFALEIGVGAGTRAGLWLDRFRALDEERDTSYYPRLRFLLGDYSLPTLDRAMAAVAPHRSVVSVIPLDALNPFKTLAFLRYKVLYVHLTNVYDNLPHDEVVRRDGRLYVVEARAYLARDEAERIGAASGVAPAELAPAVERLLRAGPDALGATGRGVALWRAVWQGLRLEERLVRLDDVVQAPLPPGLDQSHLEDLLAGAPDDVRFHLSRGAAESFMHTVPLLHPRGYLQVQDIFVTDMHEYRHGFRGPGKLDGSVVNWVNGALLRAIGARAGYDVHFAPFHYRAGSRTSILYTTPRE
;
A
#
# COMPACT_ATOMS: atom_id res chain seq x y z
N VAL A 1 -7.75 -25.07 3.67
CA VAL A 1 -8.27 -23.71 3.43
C VAL A 1 -7.11 -22.73 3.57
N PHE A 2 -6.85 -21.91 2.55
CA PHE A 2 -5.80 -20.89 2.60
C PHE A 2 -6.41 -19.52 2.85
N ALA A 3 -5.81 -18.78 3.79
CA ALA A 3 -6.02 -17.36 4.02
C ALA A 3 -4.66 -16.65 4.01
N LEU A 4 -4.64 -15.37 3.65
CA LEU A 4 -3.42 -14.58 3.52
C LEU A 4 -3.66 -13.17 4.07
N GLU A 5 -2.74 -12.67 4.88
CA GLU A 5 -2.63 -11.26 5.22
C GLU A 5 -1.33 -10.70 4.66
N ILE A 6 -1.41 -9.62 3.88
CA ILE A 6 -0.26 -8.91 3.30
C ILE A 6 -0.07 -7.61 4.06
N GLY A 7 1.17 -7.33 4.50
CA GLY A 7 1.47 -6.20 5.38
C GLY A 7 0.97 -6.43 6.79
N VAL A 8 1.33 -7.58 7.37
CA VAL A 8 0.79 -8.06 8.67
C VAL A 8 1.10 -7.15 9.86
N GLY A 9 2.13 -6.30 9.77
CA GLY A 9 2.54 -5.40 10.85
C GLY A 9 2.83 -6.15 12.15
N ALA A 10 2.22 -5.71 13.27
CA ALA A 10 2.43 -6.34 14.57
C ALA A 10 1.70 -7.69 14.77
N GLY A 11 0.90 -8.14 13.83
CA GLY A 11 0.14 -9.39 13.93
C GLY A 11 -1.12 -9.33 14.81
N THR A 12 -1.41 -8.19 15.43
CA THR A 12 -2.55 -8.05 16.35
C THR A 12 -3.88 -8.37 15.68
N ARG A 13 -4.10 -7.86 14.48
CA ARG A 13 -5.34 -8.13 13.71
C ARG A 13 -5.47 -9.61 13.38
N ALA A 14 -4.38 -10.22 12.90
CA ALA A 14 -4.34 -11.64 12.59
C ALA A 14 -4.71 -12.49 13.82
N GLY A 15 -4.18 -12.16 14.99
CA GLY A 15 -4.50 -12.84 16.26
C GLY A 15 -6.00 -12.76 16.57
N LEU A 16 -6.58 -11.56 16.57
CA LEU A 16 -8.01 -11.35 16.83
C LEU A 16 -8.91 -12.08 15.80
N TRP A 17 -8.51 -12.09 14.53
CA TRP A 17 -9.24 -12.80 13.48
C TRP A 17 -9.20 -14.33 13.72
N LEU A 18 -8.03 -14.87 14.07
CA LEU A 18 -7.85 -16.29 14.34
C LEU A 18 -8.62 -16.75 15.59
N ASP A 19 -8.61 -15.93 16.65
CA ASP A 19 -9.40 -16.19 17.87
C ASP A 19 -10.90 -16.25 17.52
N ARG A 20 -11.39 -15.28 16.77
CA ARG A 20 -12.81 -15.24 16.37
C ARG A 20 -13.15 -16.38 15.41
N PHE A 21 -12.26 -16.70 14.47
CA PHE A 21 -12.48 -17.81 13.53
C PHE A 21 -12.59 -19.14 14.27
N ARG A 22 -11.68 -19.41 15.24
CA ARG A 22 -11.70 -20.61 16.07
C ARG A 22 -12.99 -20.70 16.91
N ALA A 23 -13.38 -19.60 17.56
CA ALA A 23 -14.61 -19.55 18.33
C ALA A 23 -15.85 -19.83 17.47
N LEU A 24 -15.92 -19.27 16.26
CA LEU A 24 -17.02 -19.52 15.34
C LEU A 24 -17.04 -20.98 14.82
N ASP A 25 -15.89 -21.59 14.62
CA ASP A 25 -15.77 -22.98 14.21
C ASP A 25 -16.31 -23.90 15.32
N GLU A 26 -15.99 -23.62 16.56
CA GLU A 26 -16.51 -24.32 17.76
C GLU A 26 -18.02 -24.08 17.95
N GLU A 27 -18.48 -22.81 17.88
CA GLU A 27 -19.91 -22.43 18.01
C GLU A 27 -20.79 -23.15 16.97
N ARG A 28 -20.25 -23.44 15.77
CA ARG A 28 -20.98 -24.04 14.66
C ARG A 28 -20.78 -25.54 14.53
N ASP A 29 -20.05 -26.15 15.44
CA ASP A 29 -19.68 -27.56 15.41
C ASP A 29 -19.06 -27.97 14.06
N THR A 30 -18.13 -27.13 13.56
CA THR A 30 -17.39 -27.38 12.30
C THR A 30 -15.93 -27.71 12.59
N SER A 31 -15.17 -28.04 11.56
CA SER A 31 -13.74 -28.40 11.71
C SER A 31 -12.88 -27.71 10.64
N TYR A 32 -13.15 -26.44 10.40
CA TYR A 32 -12.39 -25.64 9.44
C TYR A 32 -11.07 -25.14 10.04
N TYR A 33 -11.07 -24.74 11.32
CA TYR A 33 -9.89 -24.18 11.98
C TYR A 33 -8.67 -25.11 11.91
N PRO A 34 -8.72 -26.41 12.24
CA PRO A 34 -7.55 -27.29 12.14
C PRO A 34 -7.03 -27.46 10.70
N ARG A 35 -7.87 -27.21 9.70
CA ARG A 35 -7.54 -27.29 8.27
C ARG A 35 -7.14 -25.94 7.66
N LEU A 36 -7.15 -24.87 8.45
CA LEU A 36 -6.70 -23.54 8.03
C LEU A 36 -5.19 -23.54 7.80
N ARG A 37 -4.76 -22.81 6.80
CA ARG A 37 -3.37 -22.40 6.57
C ARG A 37 -3.40 -20.90 6.36
N PHE A 38 -3.11 -20.15 7.42
CA PHE A 38 -3.09 -18.70 7.40
C PHE A 38 -1.66 -18.22 7.21
N LEU A 39 -1.40 -17.55 6.09
CA LEU A 39 -0.10 -17.00 5.73
C LEU A 39 -0.04 -15.53 6.14
N LEU A 40 0.99 -15.15 6.86
CA LEU A 40 1.28 -13.77 7.25
C LEU A 40 2.46 -13.28 6.42
N GLY A 41 2.19 -12.35 5.50
CA GLY A 41 3.16 -11.80 4.56
C GLY A 41 3.60 -10.40 4.95
N ASP A 42 4.91 -10.16 4.95
CA ASP A 42 5.52 -8.84 5.08
C ASP A 42 6.91 -8.85 4.44
N TYR A 43 7.42 -7.70 4.01
CA TYR A 43 8.78 -7.62 3.46
C TYR A 43 9.85 -7.59 4.57
N SER A 44 9.47 -7.25 5.79
CA SER A 44 10.36 -7.06 6.95
C SER A 44 10.41 -8.31 7.81
N LEU A 45 11.56 -9.01 7.83
CA LEU A 45 11.76 -10.17 8.70
C LEU A 45 11.52 -9.86 10.20
N PRO A 46 12.03 -8.75 10.77
CA PRO A 46 11.72 -8.41 12.16
C PRO A 46 10.23 -8.17 12.43
N THR A 47 9.48 -7.72 11.41
CA THR A 47 8.03 -7.57 11.51
C THR A 47 7.35 -8.94 11.54
N LEU A 48 7.78 -9.87 10.71
CA LEU A 48 7.28 -11.25 10.70
C LEU A 48 7.54 -11.98 12.03
N ASP A 49 8.72 -11.78 12.63
CA ASP A 49 9.04 -12.36 13.95
C ASP A 49 8.10 -11.85 15.04
N ARG A 50 7.82 -10.53 15.04
CA ARG A 50 6.85 -9.93 15.98
C ARG A 50 5.43 -10.43 15.74
N ALA A 51 5.01 -10.53 14.50
CA ALA A 51 3.70 -11.05 14.13
C ALA A 51 3.55 -12.50 14.57
N MET A 52 4.58 -13.35 14.38
CA MET A 52 4.55 -14.74 14.80
C MET A 52 4.49 -14.89 16.33
N ALA A 53 5.13 -13.99 17.07
CA ALA A 53 5.01 -13.93 18.52
C ALA A 53 3.59 -13.55 18.97
N ALA A 54 2.96 -12.59 18.28
CA ALA A 54 1.59 -12.15 18.58
C ALA A 54 0.54 -13.24 18.33
N VAL A 55 0.77 -14.12 17.33
CA VAL A 55 -0.15 -15.23 17.01
C VAL A 55 0.31 -16.58 17.58
N ALA A 56 1.17 -16.58 18.60
CA ALA A 56 1.72 -17.79 19.20
C ALA A 56 0.69 -18.90 19.56
N PRO A 57 -0.53 -18.58 20.05
CA PRO A 57 -1.57 -19.58 20.31
C PRO A 57 -2.08 -20.31 19.05
N HIS A 58 -1.79 -19.80 17.86
CA HIS A 58 -2.28 -20.30 16.57
C HIS A 58 -1.18 -20.91 15.69
N ARG A 59 0.00 -21.21 16.26
CA ARG A 59 1.17 -21.69 15.50
C ARG A 59 0.91 -22.93 14.63
N SER A 60 -0.06 -23.76 15.00
CA SER A 60 -0.40 -24.96 14.24
C SER A 60 -1.06 -24.67 12.87
N VAL A 61 -1.64 -23.49 12.72
CA VAL A 61 -2.38 -23.08 11.51
C VAL A 61 -1.77 -21.87 10.80
N VAL A 62 -0.73 -21.23 11.38
CA VAL A 62 -0.10 -20.00 10.86
C VAL A 62 1.31 -20.30 10.32
N SER A 63 1.66 -19.63 9.26
CA SER A 63 3.03 -19.56 8.73
C SER A 63 3.34 -18.12 8.30
N VAL A 64 4.59 -17.69 8.50
CA VAL A 64 5.07 -16.39 8.03
C VAL A 64 5.83 -16.56 6.71
N ILE A 65 5.76 -15.55 5.85
CA ILE A 65 6.42 -15.57 4.56
C ILE A 65 6.94 -14.17 4.19
N PRO A 66 8.25 -14.02 3.88
CA PRO A 66 8.77 -12.80 3.31
C PRO A 66 8.09 -12.54 1.96
N LEU A 67 7.42 -11.37 1.83
CA LEU A 67 6.54 -11.09 0.71
C LEU A 67 6.65 -9.63 0.29
N ASP A 68 6.85 -9.39 -1.01
CA ASP A 68 6.70 -8.07 -1.62
C ASP A 68 5.23 -7.82 -1.93
N ALA A 69 4.66 -6.78 -1.30
CA ALA A 69 3.26 -6.40 -1.52
C ALA A 69 2.96 -5.95 -2.96
N LEU A 70 3.95 -5.49 -3.72
CA LEU A 70 3.78 -5.15 -5.13
C LEU A 70 3.55 -6.40 -5.99
N ASN A 71 4.21 -7.51 -5.66
CA ASN A 71 4.10 -8.74 -6.45
C ASN A 71 4.01 -10.00 -5.57
N PRO A 72 2.90 -10.18 -4.83
CA PRO A 72 2.71 -11.36 -4.00
C PRO A 72 2.65 -12.64 -4.83
N PHE A 73 2.18 -12.59 -6.07
CA PHE A 73 2.11 -13.74 -6.97
C PHE A 73 3.48 -14.36 -7.25
N LYS A 74 4.55 -13.55 -7.32
CA LYS A 74 5.91 -14.05 -7.54
C LYS A 74 6.31 -15.09 -6.49
N THR A 75 5.97 -14.85 -5.23
CA THR A 75 6.28 -15.76 -4.12
C THR A 75 5.22 -16.85 -3.95
N LEU A 76 3.95 -16.53 -4.23
CA LEU A 76 2.80 -17.38 -3.91
C LEU A 76 2.15 -18.02 -5.14
N ALA A 77 2.83 -18.09 -6.30
CA ALA A 77 2.26 -18.67 -7.54
C ALA A 77 1.69 -20.09 -7.37
N PHE A 78 2.25 -20.88 -6.45
CA PHE A 78 1.75 -22.21 -6.12
C PHE A 78 0.36 -22.21 -5.45
N LEU A 79 -0.10 -21.05 -4.97
CA LEU A 79 -1.45 -20.82 -4.40
C LEU A 79 -2.44 -20.24 -5.42
N ARG A 80 -2.10 -20.17 -6.69
CA ARG A 80 -3.01 -19.70 -7.73
C ARG A 80 -4.37 -20.40 -7.62
N TYR A 81 -5.45 -19.59 -7.55
CA TYR A 81 -6.85 -20.05 -7.40
C TYR A 81 -7.15 -20.85 -6.13
N LYS A 82 -6.37 -20.70 -5.05
CA LYS A 82 -6.53 -21.53 -3.83
C LYS A 82 -6.84 -20.73 -2.57
N VAL A 83 -6.65 -19.41 -2.58
CA VAL A 83 -6.80 -18.56 -1.39
C VAL A 83 -8.24 -18.11 -1.26
N LEU A 84 -8.91 -18.46 -0.15
CA LEU A 84 -10.30 -18.06 0.11
C LEU A 84 -10.44 -16.66 0.70
N TYR A 85 -9.42 -16.18 1.39
CA TYR A 85 -9.43 -14.86 2.01
C TYR A 85 -8.07 -14.20 1.90
N VAL A 86 -8.03 -13.01 1.32
CA VAL A 86 -6.85 -12.15 1.35
C VAL A 86 -7.20 -10.84 2.05
N HIS A 87 -6.34 -10.40 2.95
CA HIS A 87 -6.52 -9.14 3.68
C HIS A 87 -5.30 -8.24 3.60
N LEU A 88 -5.55 -6.93 3.44
CA LEU A 88 -4.57 -5.86 3.57
C LEU A 88 -5.16 -4.72 4.40
N THR A 89 -4.33 -4.07 5.22
CA THR A 89 -4.71 -2.85 5.97
C THR A 89 -3.59 -1.83 5.92
N ASN A 90 -3.89 -0.62 5.46
CA ASN A 90 -2.93 0.48 5.32
C ASN A 90 -1.65 0.04 4.57
N VAL A 91 -1.83 -0.62 3.45
CA VAL A 91 -0.74 -1.08 2.58
C VAL A 91 -0.71 -0.28 1.29
N TYR A 92 -1.85 -0.12 0.64
CA TYR A 92 -1.95 0.51 -0.67
C TYR A 92 -1.59 1.99 -0.64
N ASP A 93 -1.93 2.69 0.43
CA ASP A 93 -1.58 4.10 0.67
C ASP A 93 -0.08 4.34 0.83
N ASN A 94 0.70 3.30 1.13
CA ASN A 94 2.16 3.33 1.28
C ASN A 94 2.92 2.81 0.04
N LEU A 95 2.22 2.27 -0.97
CA LEU A 95 2.84 1.78 -2.20
C LEU A 95 3.15 2.93 -3.18
N PRO A 96 4.10 2.75 -4.11
CA PRO A 96 4.44 3.77 -5.11
C PRO A 96 3.23 4.25 -5.90
N HIS A 97 3.14 5.55 -6.12
CA HIS A 97 2.11 6.17 -6.93
C HIS A 97 2.70 7.25 -7.82
N ASP A 98 2.00 7.53 -8.91
CA ASP A 98 2.24 8.66 -9.79
C ASP A 98 1.00 9.55 -9.76
N GLU A 99 1.15 10.84 -10.07
CA GLU A 99 0.04 11.77 -10.13
C GLU A 99 -0.05 12.41 -11.50
N VAL A 100 -1.28 12.55 -11.97
CA VAL A 100 -1.62 13.22 -13.22
C VAL A 100 -2.46 14.45 -12.92
N VAL A 101 -2.16 15.52 -13.63
CA VAL A 101 -2.93 16.78 -13.61
C VAL A 101 -3.49 17.03 -15.00
N ARG A 102 -4.80 17.27 -15.09
CA ARG A 102 -5.42 17.92 -16.26
C ARG A 102 -5.73 19.37 -15.92
N ARG A 103 -5.22 20.29 -16.71
CA ARG A 103 -5.45 21.73 -16.58
C ARG A 103 -5.55 22.36 -17.96
N ASP A 104 -6.56 23.18 -18.19
CA ASP A 104 -6.81 23.86 -19.48
C ASP A 104 -6.77 22.87 -20.66
N GLY A 105 -7.37 21.69 -20.51
CA GLY A 105 -7.41 20.63 -21.50
C GLY A 105 -6.07 19.95 -21.78
N ARG A 106 -5.03 20.23 -20.98
CA ARG A 106 -3.68 19.64 -21.14
C ARG A 106 -3.36 18.71 -19.98
N LEU A 107 -2.62 17.64 -20.28
CA LEU A 107 -2.18 16.65 -19.31
C LEU A 107 -0.74 16.92 -18.87
N TYR A 108 -0.50 16.67 -17.59
CA TYR A 108 0.81 16.77 -16.96
C TYR A 108 1.00 15.59 -15.99
N VAL A 109 2.23 15.10 -15.89
CA VAL A 109 2.64 14.27 -14.76
C VAL A 109 3.28 15.15 -13.70
N VAL A 110 3.05 14.82 -12.43
CA VAL A 110 3.70 15.50 -11.31
C VAL A 110 5.00 14.80 -10.98
N GLU A 111 6.11 15.47 -11.22
CA GLU A 111 7.41 15.02 -10.73
C GLU A 111 7.66 15.61 -9.34
N ALA A 112 7.89 14.76 -8.35
CA ALA A 112 8.22 15.15 -7.00
C ALA A 112 9.72 14.96 -6.73
N ARG A 113 10.35 15.97 -6.14
CA ARG A 113 11.74 15.94 -5.70
C ARG A 113 11.81 16.18 -4.20
N ALA A 114 12.43 15.24 -3.49
CA ALA A 114 12.73 15.41 -2.07
C ALA A 114 14.13 16.02 -1.90
N TYR A 115 14.27 17.05 -1.05
CA TYR A 115 15.55 17.69 -0.77
C TYR A 115 15.62 18.22 0.67
N LEU A 116 16.84 18.40 1.18
CA LEU A 116 17.13 19.18 2.37
C LEU A 116 17.66 20.56 1.94
N ALA A 117 17.13 21.63 2.51
CA ALA A 117 17.74 22.95 2.36
C ALA A 117 19.15 22.92 2.98
N ARG A 118 20.06 23.76 2.45
CA ARG A 118 21.47 23.75 2.86
C ARG A 118 21.66 23.97 4.36
N ASP A 119 21.01 24.98 4.90
CA ASP A 119 20.99 25.32 6.33
C ASP A 119 20.49 24.15 7.20
N GLU A 120 19.47 23.47 6.74
CA GLU A 120 18.91 22.32 7.42
C GLU A 120 19.85 21.10 7.36
N ALA A 121 20.50 20.86 6.21
CA ALA A 121 21.50 19.83 6.08
C ALA A 121 22.73 20.08 6.98
N GLU A 122 23.18 21.32 7.08
CA GLU A 122 24.26 21.75 7.98
C GLU A 122 23.87 21.55 9.46
N ARG A 123 22.66 21.92 9.84
CA ARG A 123 22.12 21.73 11.20
C ARG A 123 22.01 20.25 11.59
N ILE A 124 21.47 19.43 10.71
CA ILE A 124 21.35 17.97 10.93
C ILE A 124 22.74 17.35 10.98
N GLY A 125 23.64 17.74 10.10
CA GLY A 125 25.01 17.27 10.07
C GLY A 125 25.74 17.54 11.38
N ALA A 126 25.68 18.77 11.87
CA ALA A 126 26.28 19.17 13.14
C ALA A 126 25.72 18.37 14.33
N ALA A 127 24.39 18.18 14.38
CA ALA A 127 23.74 17.46 15.47
C ALA A 127 24.01 15.94 15.46
N SER A 128 24.21 15.34 14.29
CA SER A 128 24.41 13.90 14.12
C SER A 128 25.88 13.47 14.02
N GLY A 129 26.79 14.42 13.84
CA GLY A 129 28.20 14.16 13.55
C GLY A 129 28.42 13.51 12.17
N VAL A 130 27.54 13.81 11.21
CA VAL A 130 27.59 13.36 9.81
C VAL A 130 27.80 14.58 8.92
N ALA A 131 28.82 14.59 8.08
CA ALA A 131 29.04 15.71 7.16
C ALA A 131 27.83 15.91 6.24
N PRO A 132 27.43 17.14 5.89
CA PRO A 132 26.25 17.39 5.03
C PRO A 132 26.28 16.62 3.72
N ALA A 133 27.45 16.47 3.09
CA ALA A 133 27.64 15.69 1.87
C ALA A 133 27.42 14.17 2.07
N GLU A 134 27.55 13.67 3.29
CA GLU A 134 27.40 12.27 3.66
C GLU A 134 25.98 11.92 4.17
N LEU A 135 25.10 12.90 4.28
CA LEU A 135 23.74 12.66 4.78
C LEU A 135 22.95 11.71 3.86
N ALA A 136 23.00 11.91 2.54
CA ALA A 136 22.30 11.05 1.60
C ALA A 136 22.84 9.61 1.62
N PRO A 137 24.17 9.35 1.53
CA PRO A 137 24.72 8.01 1.73
C PRO A 137 24.39 7.38 3.09
N ALA A 138 24.34 8.16 4.17
CA ALA A 138 23.97 7.67 5.49
C ALA A 138 22.50 7.22 5.54
N VAL A 139 21.60 8.00 4.94
CA VAL A 139 20.17 7.65 4.81
C VAL A 139 20.00 6.39 3.98
N GLU A 140 20.68 6.25 2.84
CA GLU A 140 20.65 5.03 2.04
C GLU A 140 21.09 3.79 2.83
N ARG A 141 22.15 3.91 3.63
CA ARG A 141 22.60 2.82 4.51
C ARG A 141 21.54 2.43 5.54
N LEU A 142 20.87 3.44 6.17
CA LEU A 142 19.78 3.18 7.11
C LEU A 142 18.60 2.46 6.45
N LEU A 143 18.24 2.85 5.23
CA LEU A 143 17.16 2.23 4.48
C LEU A 143 17.46 0.78 4.09
N ARG A 144 18.72 0.48 3.76
CA ARG A 144 19.14 -0.87 3.32
C ARG A 144 19.41 -1.83 4.47
N ALA A 145 20.05 -1.34 5.54
CA ALA A 145 20.61 -2.18 6.60
C ALA A 145 19.96 -1.97 7.98
N GLY A 146 18.94 -1.08 8.05
CA GLY A 146 18.23 -0.78 9.29
C GLY A 146 18.96 0.24 10.18
N PRO A 147 18.36 0.56 11.35
CA PRO A 147 18.82 1.65 12.20
C PRO A 147 20.21 1.43 12.81
N ASP A 148 20.68 0.20 12.89
CA ASP A 148 22.01 -0.16 13.42
C ASP A 148 23.15 0.15 12.46
N ALA A 149 22.87 0.46 11.21
CA ALA A 149 23.85 0.73 10.15
C ALA A 149 24.84 1.89 10.46
N LEU A 150 24.56 2.70 11.47
CA LEU A 150 25.40 3.80 11.95
C LEU A 150 26.08 3.49 13.30
N GLY A 151 26.18 2.21 13.66
CA GLY A 151 26.86 1.75 14.87
C GLY A 151 25.99 1.68 16.13
N ALA A 152 24.85 2.33 16.17
CA ALA A 152 23.88 2.23 17.27
C ALA A 152 22.46 2.57 16.78
N THR A 153 21.47 1.76 17.17
CA THR A 153 20.05 1.93 16.81
C THR A 153 19.54 3.33 17.13
N GLY A 154 19.83 3.85 18.32
CA GLY A 154 19.37 5.18 18.75
C GLY A 154 19.92 6.31 17.84
N ARG A 155 21.18 6.18 17.39
CA ARG A 155 21.78 7.16 16.46
C ARG A 155 21.14 7.11 15.09
N GLY A 156 20.91 5.91 14.56
CA GLY A 156 20.25 5.75 13.26
C GLY A 156 18.83 6.27 13.27
N VAL A 157 18.04 5.97 14.29
CA VAL A 157 16.67 6.47 14.46
C VAL A 157 16.65 8.00 14.61
N ALA A 158 17.56 8.57 15.38
CA ALA A 158 17.65 10.02 15.56
C ALA A 158 17.98 10.75 14.26
N LEU A 159 18.97 10.23 13.49
CA LEU A 159 19.32 10.80 12.17
C LEU A 159 18.15 10.69 11.20
N TRP A 160 17.53 9.51 11.09
CA TRP A 160 16.38 9.32 10.21
C TRP A 160 15.26 10.30 10.55
N ARG A 161 14.90 10.43 11.81
CA ARG A 161 13.86 11.36 12.27
C ARG A 161 14.18 12.82 11.95
N ALA A 162 15.42 13.24 12.16
CA ALA A 162 15.86 14.62 11.85
C ALA A 162 15.80 14.91 10.35
N VAL A 163 16.30 13.97 9.52
CA VAL A 163 16.21 14.08 8.05
C VAL A 163 14.76 14.12 7.59
N TRP A 164 13.93 13.19 8.08
CA TRP A 164 12.52 13.12 7.72
C TRP A 164 11.77 14.43 8.06
N GLN A 165 12.02 15.03 9.22
CA GLN A 165 11.41 16.29 9.63
C GLN A 165 11.87 17.47 8.74
N GLY A 166 13.16 17.52 8.40
CA GLY A 166 13.73 18.58 7.59
C GLY A 166 13.48 18.45 6.08
N LEU A 167 13.08 17.26 5.61
CA LEU A 167 12.87 16.98 4.19
C LEU A 167 11.74 17.83 3.62
N ARG A 168 12.00 18.50 2.50
CA ARG A 168 11.01 19.28 1.73
C ARG A 168 10.73 18.57 0.43
N LEU A 169 9.50 18.74 -0.08
CA LEU A 169 9.07 18.27 -1.38
C LEU A 169 8.89 19.48 -2.30
N GLU A 170 9.48 19.40 -3.48
CA GLU A 170 9.27 20.30 -4.59
C GLU A 170 8.58 19.53 -5.72
N GLU A 171 7.54 20.14 -6.30
CA GLU A 171 6.77 19.53 -7.37
C GLU A 171 6.97 20.32 -8.65
N ARG A 172 7.07 19.60 -9.76
CA ARG A 172 7.12 20.15 -11.11
C ARG A 172 6.08 19.47 -11.98
N LEU A 173 5.29 20.26 -12.70
CA LEU A 173 4.39 19.74 -13.71
C LEU A 173 5.15 19.55 -15.03
N VAL A 174 5.24 18.32 -15.50
CA VAL A 174 5.84 17.97 -16.79
C VAL A 174 4.71 17.67 -17.75
N ARG A 175 4.64 18.46 -18.84
CA ARG A 175 3.59 18.31 -19.84
C ARG A 175 3.73 16.97 -20.55
N LEU A 176 2.60 16.29 -20.72
CA LEU A 176 2.46 15.13 -21.59
C LEU A 176 1.90 15.60 -22.93
N ASP A 177 2.53 15.18 -24.03
CA ASP A 177 2.04 15.49 -25.38
C ASP A 177 0.85 14.59 -25.76
N ASP A 178 0.82 13.39 -25.17
CA ASP A 178 -0.24 12.41 -25.34
C ASP A 178 -0.46 11.63 -24.05
N VAL A 179 -1.68 11.10 -23.86
CA VAL A 179 -2.05 10.17 -22.79
C VAL A 179 -1.14 8.93 -22.74
N VAL A 180 -0.63 8.50 -23.88
CA VAL A 180 0.33 7.36 -24.00
C VAL A 180 1.59 7.57 -23.18
N GLN A 181 1.99 8.82 -22.93
CA GLN A 181 3.18 9.14 -22.12
C GLN A 181 2.93 9.08 -20.61
N ALA A 182 1.67 8.91 -20.17
CA ALA A 182 1.38 8.76 -18.76
C ALA A 182 2.00 7.46 -18.19
N PRO A 183 2.56 7.49 -16.98
CA PRO A 183 3.15 6.31 -16.34
C PRO A 183 2.06 5.35 -15.86
N LEU A 184 1.42 4.64 -16.79
CA LEU A 184 0.31 3.77 -16.50
C LEU A 184 0.77 2.55 -15.69
N PRO A 185 0.02 2.15 -14.66
CA PRO A 185 0.26 0.91 -13.94
C PRO A 185 0.10 -0.32 -14.86
N PRO A 186 0.75 -1.44 -14.52
CA PRO A 186 0.51 -2.71 -15.21
C PRO A 186 -0.98 -3.07 -15.25
N GLY A 187 -1.43 -3.57 -16.40
CA GLY A 187 -2.85 -3.93 -16.61
C GLY A 187 -3.75 -2.76 -17.01
N LEU A 188 -3.21 -1.54 -17.07
CA LEU A 188 -3.88 -0.37 -17.64
C LEU A 188 -3.35 -0.07 -19.03
N ASP A 189 -4.25 0.32 -19.89
CA ASP A 189 -3.98 0.92 -21.19
C ASP A 189 -4.52 2.36 -21.25
N GLN A 190 -4.28 3.02 -22.34
CA GLN A 190 -4.71 4.39 -22.60
C GLN A 190 -6.23 4.56 -22.42
N SER A 191 -7.04 3.58 -22.84
CA SER A 191 -8.51 3.69 -22.76
C SER A 191 -9.02 3.76 -21.32
N HIS A 192 -8.35 3.13 -20.37
CA HIS A 192 -8.72 3.25 -18.96
C HIS A 192 -8.49 4.68 -18.44
N LEU A 193 -7.39 5.31 -18.84
CA LEU A 193 -7.11 6.69 -18.43
C LEU A 193 -8.09 7.66 -19.07
N GLU A 194 -8.44 7.45 -20.33
CA GLU A 194 -9.46 8.24 -21.04
C GLU A 194 -10.83 8.11 -20.37
N ASP A 195 -11.25 6.90 -20.00
CA ASP A 195 -12.50 6.65 -19.27
C ASP A 195 -12.51 7.36 -17.89
N LEU A 196 -11.41 7.29 -17.15
CA LEU A 196 -11.26 7.99 -15.87
C LEU A 196 -11.34 9.51 -16.04
N LEU A 197 -10.66 10.03 -17.07
CA LEU A 197 -10.64 11.46 -17.39
C LEU A 197 -12.01 11.95 -17.88
N ALA A 198 -12.77 11.12 -18.60
CA ALA A 198 -14.13 11.45 -19.02
C ALA A 198 -15.08 11.62 -17.83
N GLY A 199 -14.89 10.84 -16.76
CA GLY A 199 -15.64 10.94 -15.50
C GLY A 199 -15.11 12.00 -14.51
N ALA A 200 -14.01 12.70 -14.84
CA ALA A 200 -13.37 13.65 -13.94
C ALA A 200 -13.73 15.11 -14.28
N PRO A 201 -13.67 16.06 -13.30
CA PRO A 201 -13.77 17.49 -13.56
C PRO A 201 -12.72 17.95 -14.59
N ASP A 202 -13.00 19.02 -15.37
CA ASP A 202 -12.11 19.55 -16.40
C ASP A 202 -10.70 19.87 -15.87
N ASP A 203 -10.62 20.51 -14.72
CA ASP A 203 -9.38 20.72 -13.97
C ASP A 203 -9.32 19.74 -12.81
N VAL A 204 -8.41 18.77 -12.90
CA VAL A 204 -8.29 17.70 -11.91
C VAL A 204 -6.84 17.31 -11.66
N ARG A 205 -6.52 16.97 -10.42
CA ARG A 205 -5.30 16.29 -10.01
C ARG A 205 -5.68 14.98 -9.31
N PHE A 206 -5.13 13.87 -9.75
CA PHE A 206 -5.48 12.56 -9.20
C PHE A 206 -4.29 11.60 -9.20
N HIS A 207 -4.38 10.60 -8.32
CA HIS A 207 -3.38 9.56 -8.20
C HIS A 207 -3.62 8.43 -9.21
N LEU A 208 -2.57 7.96 -9.89
CA LEU A 208 -2.61 6.71 -10.65
C LEU A 208 -2.43 5.47 -9.78
N SER A 209 -2.06 5.62 -8.51
CA SER A 209 -1.92 4.53 -7.53
C SER A 209 -1.26 3.28 -8.11
N ARG A 210 -0.13 3.48 -8.83
CA ARG A 210 0.55 2.44 -9.60
C ARG A 210 0.85 1.19 -8.77
N GLY A 211 1.41 1.38 -7.57
CA GLY A 211 1.74 0.25 -6.70
C GLY A 211 0.51 -0.50 -6.19
N ALA A 212 -0.59 0.21 -5.89
CA ALA A 212 -1.85 -0.43 -5.50
C ALA A 212 -2.45 -1.24 -6.66
N ALA A 213 -2.42 -0.70 -7.88
CA ALA A 213 -2.88 -1.40 -9.09
C ALA A 213 -2.03 -2.64 -9.37
N GLU A 214 -0.71 -2.54 -9.27
CA GLU A 214 0.22 -3.66 -9.44
C GLU A 214 -0.01 -4.74 -8.39
N SER A 215 -0.09 -4.36 -7.11
CA SER A 215 -0.41 -5.26 -6.00
C SER A 215 -1.75 -5.97 -6.22
N PHE A 216 -2.79 -5.23 -6.60
CA PHE A 216 -4.11 -5.77 -6.88
C PHE A 216 -4.04 -6.84 -7.99
N MET A 217 -3.46 -6.51 -9.14
CA MET A 217 -3.34 -7.43 -10.29
C MET A 217 -2.53 -8.69 -9.99
N HIS A 218 -1.57 -8.62 -9.08
CA HIS A 218 -0.78 -9.77 -8.64
C HIS A 218 -1.41 -10.52 -7.46
N THR A 219 -2.41 -9.95 -6.80
CA THR A 219 -3.12 -10.59 -5.69
C THR A 219 -4.35 -11.38 -6.16
N VAL A 220 -5.16 -10.79 -7.05
CA VAL A 220 -6.43 -11.42 -7.46
C VAL A 220 -6.28 -12.80 -8.13
N PRO A 221 -5.20 -13.14 -8.85
CA PRO A 221 -5.01 -14.49 -9.37
C PRO A 221 -4.79 -15.58 -8.31
N LEU A 222 -4.52 -15.19 -7.06
CA LEU A 222 -4.43 -16.13 -5.94
C LEU A 222 -5.81 -16.58 -5.46
N LEU A 223 -6.85 -15.76 -5.72
CA LEU A 223 -8.19 -16.02 -5.19
C LEU A 223 -8.80 -17.31 -5.76
N HIS A 224 -9.32 -18.13 -4.85
CA HIS A 224 -10.21 -19.22 -5.19
C HIS A 224 -11.48 -18.65 -5.87
N PRO A 225 -12.17 -19.36 -6.77
CA PRO A 225 -13.42 -18.87 -7.38
C PRO A 225 -14.50 -18.40 -6.38
N ARG A 226 -14.49 -18.91 -5.16
CA ARG A 226 -15.35 -18.49 -4.04
C ARG A 226 -14.59 -17.65 -3.00
N GLY A 227 -13.41 -17.17 -3.33
CA GLY A 227 -12.58 -16.36 -2.43
C GLY A 227 -12.85 -14.89 -2.60
N TYR A 228 -12.36 -14.10 -1.66
CA TYR A 228 -12.44 -12.66 -1.74
C TYR A 228 -11.18 -11.96 -1.20
N LEU A 229 -10.92 -10.78 -1.73
CA LEU A 229 -9.92 -9.85 -1.26
C LEU A 229 -10.62 -8.74 -0.49
N GLN A 230 -10.09 -8.40 0.68
CA GLN A 230 -10.51 -7.27 1.49
C GLN A 230 -9.33 -6.33 1.74
N VAL A 231 -9.46 -5.08 1.35
CA VAL A 231 -8.46 -4.05 1.62
C VAL A 231 -9.09 -2.91 2.42
N GLN A 232 -8.51 -2.60 3.57
CA GLN A 232 -8.88 -1.44 4.38
C GLN A 232 -7.85 -0.34 4.17
N ASP A 233 -8.27 0.75 3.53
CA ASP A 233 -7.37 1.83 3.17
C ASP A 233 -8.13 3.15 2.92
N ILE A 234 -7.42 4.22 2.59
CA ILE A 234 -8.00 5.54 2.29
C ILE A 234 -8.27 5.68 0.79
N PHE A 235 -9.45 5.23 0.36
CA PHE A 235 -9.82 5.27 -1.06
C PHE A 235 -10.56 6.55 -1.45
N VAL A 236 -10.24 7.05 -2.66
CA VAL A 236 -11.11 7.95 -3.42
C VAL A 236 -11.87 7.10 -4.43
N THR A 237 -13.17 6.97 -4.24
CA THR A 237 -14.00 6.00 -4.99
C THR A 237 -14.71 6.58 -6.20
N ASP A 238 -14.75 7.91 -6.31
CA ASP A 238 -15.34 8.66 -7.40
C ASP A 238 -14.35 9.70 -7.94
N MET A 239 -14.17 9.77 -9.26
CA MET A 239 -13.29 10.75 -9.89
C MET A 239 -13.74 12.20 -9.65
N HIS A 240 -15.00 12.46 -9.35
CA HIS A 240 -15.50 13.78 -8.95
C HIS A 240 -15.03 14.25 -7.56
N GLU A 241 -14.52 13.36 -6.72
CA GLU A 241 -13.89 13.72 -5.45
C GLU A 241 -12.51 14.37 -5.67
N TYR A 242 -11.83 14.04 -6.77
CA TYR A 242 -10.62 14.70 -7.20
C TYR A 242 -10.94 16.08 -7.78
N ARG A 243 -10.37 17.13 -7.20
CA ARG A 243 -10.59 18.53 -7.61
C ARG A 243 -9.27 19.24 -7.88
N HIS A 244 -9.36 20.39 -8.51
CA HIS A 244 -8.26 21.34 -8.55
C HIS A 244 -7.75 21.60 -7.12
N GLY A 245 -6.46 21.35 -6.86
CA GLY A 245 -5.87 21.48 -5.52
C GLY A 245 -5.97 20.24 -4.63
N PHE A 246 -6.46 19.09 -5.14
CA PHE A 246 -6.23 17.82 -4.46
C PHE A 246 -4.72 17.65 -4.26
N ARG A 247 -4.30 17.58 -3.01
CA ARG A 247 -2.87 17.60 -2.69
C ARG A 247 -2.32 16.18 -2.70
N GLY A 248 -1.15 16.04 -3.32
CA GLY A 248 -0.33 14.86 -3.29
C GLY A 248 0.14 14.47 -1.90
N PRO A 249 1.20 13.66 -1.83
CA PRO A 249 1.58 12.92 -0.64
C PRO A 249 1.72 13.78 0.61
N GLY A 250 1.08 13.34 1.66
CA GLY A 250 1.24 13.89 3.01
C GLY A 250 2.29 13.13 3.80
N LYS A 251 3.09 13.85 4.60
CA LYS A 251 3.95 13.24 5.61
C LYS A 251 3.12 12.95 6.85
N LEU A 252 3.18 11.70 7.34
CA LEU A 252 2.55 11.29 8.59
C LEU A 252 3.49 10.33 9.33
N ASP A 253 3.99 10.72 10.51
CA ASP A 253 4.77 9.86 11.43
C ASP A 253 5.83 8.95 10.78
N GLY A 254 6.61 9.49 9.84
CA GLY A 254 7.69 8.76 9.17
C GLY A 254 7.29 8.01 7.91
N SER A 255 6.04 8.12 7.46
CA SER A 255 5.56 7.62 6.17
C SER A 255 5.03 8.73 5.27
N VAL A 256 4.93 8.46 3.99
CA VAL A 256 4.20 9.28 3.03
C VAL A 256 2.90 8.54 2.77
N VAL A 257 1.79 9.15 3.18
CA VAL A 257 0.44 8.57 3.04
C VAL A 257 -0.21 9.17 1.81
N ASN A 258 -0.68 8.32 0.91
CA ASN A 258 -1.31 8.71 -0.35
C ASN A 258 -2.74 8.20 -0.43
N TRP A 259 -3.59 9.01 -1.05
CA TRP A 259 -4.92 8.54 -1.39
C TRP A 259 -4.84 7.47 -2.48
N VAL A 260 -5.58 6.38 -2.30
CA VAL A 260 -5.66 5.30 -3.27
C VAL A 260 -6.83 5.55 -4.22
N ASN A 261 -6.56 5.51 -5.52
CA ASN A 261 -7.59 5.69 -6.54
C ASN A 261 -8.46 4.43 -6.66
N GLY A 262 -9.58 4.42 -5.94
CA GLY A 262 -10.54 3.32 -5.94
C GLY A 262 -11.32 3.20 -7.25
N ALA A 263 -11.59 4.32 -7.93
CA ALA A 263 -12.23 4.29 -9.25
C ALA A 263 -11.36 3.54 -10.27
N LEU A 264 -10.04 3.76 -10.23
CA LEU A 264 -9.06 3.04 -11.03
C LEU A 264 -9.06 1.54 -10.74
N LEU A 265 -9.00 1.15 -9.44
CA LEU A 265 -9.01 -0.26 -9.06
C LEU A 265 -10.31 -0.96 -9.48
N ARG A 266 -11.45 -0.25 -9.44
CA ARG A 266 -12.73 -0.77 -9.96
C ARG A 266 -12.67 -1.02 -11.47
N ALA A 267 -12.12 -0.10 -12.24
CA ALA A 267 -11.98 -0.25 -13.69
C ALA A 267 -11.06 -1.44 -14.05
N ILE A 268 -9.91 -1.55 -13.38
CA ILE A 268 -8.97 -2.67 -13.56
C ILE A 268 -9.65 -4.00 -13.21
N GLY A 269 -10.30 -4.07 -12.05
CA GLY A 269 -10.98 -5.29 -11.59
C GLY A 269 -12.06 -5.74 -12.58
N ALA A 270 -12.89 -4.80 -13.04
CA ALA A 270 -13.95 -5.08 -14.01
C ALA A 270 -13.42 -5.72 -15.30
N ARG A 271 -12.31 -5.22 -15.83
CA ARG A 271 -11.67 -5.76 -17.05
C ARG A 271 -10.98 -7.10 -16.79
N ALA A 272 -10.44 -7.29 -15.58
CA ALA A 272 -9.79 -8.55 -15.20
C ALA A 272 -10.77 -9.67 -14.78
N GLY A 273 -12.10 -9.42 -14.84
CA GLY A 273 -13.11 -10.40 -14.47
C GLY A 273 -13.41 -10.47 -12.96
N TYR A 274 -13.25 -9.35 -12.26
CA TYR A 274 -13.54 -9.24 -10.84
C TYR A 274 -14.56 -8.13 -10.57
N ASP A 275 -15.41 -8.34 -9.59
CA ASP A 275 -16.25 -7.30 -9.04
C ASP A 275 -15.53 -6.58 -7.90
N VAL A 276 -15.52 -5.26 -7.94
CA VAL A 276 -14.88 -4.40 -6.93
C VAL A 276 -15.92 -3.49 -6.32
N HIS A 277 -16.13 -3.64 -5.02
CA HIS A 277 -17.10 -2.87 -4.23
C HIS A 277 -16.40 -2.12 -3.09
N PHE A 278 -16.94 -0.98 -2.72
CA PHE A 278 -16.47 -0.20 -1.57
C PHE A 278 -17.56 -0.09 -0.52
N ALA A 279 -17.16 -0.23 0.75
CA ALA A 279 -18.01 -0.04 1.90
C ALA A 279 -17.39 0.93 2.91
N PRO A 280 -18.18 1.69 3.67
CA PRO A 280 -17.66 2.53 4.74
C PRO A 280 -16.98 1.69 5.84
N PHE A 281 -15.97 2.29 6.49
CA PHE A 281 -15.36 1.69 7.67
C PHE A 281 -16.21 2.01 8.91
N HIS A 282 -17.04 1.05 9.32
CA HIS A 282 -18.05 1.26 10.36
C HIS A 282 -17.53 1.37 11.79
N TYR A 283 -16.30 0.90 12.04
CA TYR A 283 -15.75 0.81 13.39
C TYR A 283 -15.32 2.16 13.97
N ARG A 284 -15.23 3.20 13.15
CA ARG A 284 -14.85 4.55 13.58
C ARG A 284 -15.66 5.60 12.80
N ALA A 285 -16.53 6.31 13.50
CA ALA A 285 -17.26 7.43 12.92
C ALA A 285 -16.31 8.50 12.37
N GLY A 286 -16.60 9.03 11.18
CA GLY A 286 -15.79 10.05 10.51
C GLY A 286 -14.44 9.56 9.99
N SER A 287 -14.20 8.23 9.98
CA SER A 287 -12.99 7.68 9.35
C SER A 287 -12.99 7.97 7.85
N ARG A 288 -11.81 8.33 7.33
CA ARG A 288 -11.55 8.41 5.88
C ARG A 288 -11.23 7.05 5.28
N THR A 289 -11.00 6.03 6.12
CA THR A 289 -10.79 4.66 5.69
C THR A 289 -12.10 4.10 5.14
N SER A 290 -12.01 3.37 4.05
CA SER A 290 -13.08 2.55 3.51
C SER A 290 -12.57 1.15 3.22
N ILE A 291 -13.46 0.24 2.90
CA ILE A 291 -13.13 -1.16 2.68
C ILE A 291 -13.41 -1.48 1.22
N LEU A 292 -12.39 -1.93 0.50
CA LEU A 292 -12.53 -2.54 -0.81
C LEU A 292 -12.79 -4.04 -0.63
N TYR A 293 -13.81 -4.55 -1.29
CA TYR A 293 -14.08 -5.98 -1.45
C TYR A 293 -14.00 -6.36 -2.92
N THR A 294 -13.33 -7.45 -3.20
CA THR A 294 -13.18 -7.97 -4.56
C THR A 294 -13.46 -9.46 -4.59
N THR A 295 -14.31 -9.88 -5.51
CA THR A 295 -14.62 -11.29 -5.79
C THR A 295 -14.47 -11.59 -7.27
N PRO A 296 -14.06 -12.82 -7.64
CA PRO A 296 -14.14 -13.25 -9.04
C PRO A 296 -15.60 -13.17 -9.54
N ARG A 297 -15.80 -12.76 -10.79
CA ARG A 297 -17.10 -12.85 -11.46
C ARG A 297 -17.42 -14.30 -11.79
N GLU A 298 -18.69 -14.66 -11.70
CA GLU A 298 -19.20 -15.96 -12.15
C GLU A 298 -19.17 -16.11 -13.67
#